data_d422f29753f26c56b3232e7e01cb80f6
#
_entry.id   d422f29753f26c56b3232e7e01cb80f6
#
_cell.length_a   1.000
_cell.length_b   1.000
_cell.length_c   1.000
_cell.angle_alpha   90.00
_cell.angle_beta   90.00
_cell.angle_gamma   90.00
#
_symmetry.space_group_name_H-M   'P 1'
#
loop_
_entity.id
_entity.type
_entity.pdbx_description
1 polymer ?
#
loop_
_entity_poly.entity_id
_entity_poly.type
_entity_poly.pdbx_seq_one_letter_code
_entity_poly.pdbx_strand_id
1 'polypeptide(L)'
;EDLFRRLGLSVDWSLLYTTIEDRSRRASQRGFLRNLARGEAYTQEAPTLWDVDFRTAVAQAELEDRDRPGAYHTIAFHKSDGSGDVLIDTTRPELLPACVALIAHPDDPRYQPLFGKTVRTPLFNVEVPVFAHPLAQIDKGTGIAMCCTFGDLTDVIWWRELQLSMRAIISRDGRIVSEAPSGLTDPAGLNHYASLVGKSAKQAQTSIAEMLTAS
;
A
#
# COMPACT_ATOMS: atom_id res chain seq x y z
N GLU A 1 14.70 -32.77 -27.88
CA GLU A 1 16.11 -33.16 -28.10
C GLU A 1 16.52 -32.94 -29.56
N ASP A 2 15.82 -33.51 -30.55
CA ASP A 2 16.20 -33.42 -31.98
C ASP A 2 16.39 -31.96 -32.47
N LEU A 3 15.53 -31.04 -32.07
CA LEU A 3 15.68 -29.64 -32.44
C LEU A 3 16.97 -29.04 -31.86
N PHE A 4 17.29 -29.34 -30.62
CA PHE A 4 18.50 -28.83 -29.98
C PHE A 4 19.76 -29.41 -30.56
N ARG A 5 19.75 -30.71 -30.96
CA ARG A 5 20.85 -31.34 -31.70
C ARG A 5 21.06 -30.69 -33.08
N ARG A 6 19.95 -30.35 -33.78
CA ARG A 6 20.02 -29.65 -35.07
C ARG A 6 20.54 -28.22 -34.95
N LEU A 7 20.28 -27.56 -33.81
CA LEU A 7 20.83 -26.25 -33.48
C LEU A 7 22.29 -26.29 -33.02
N GLY A 8 22.90 -27.46 -32.94
CA GLY A 8 24.30 -27.62 -32.59
C GLY A 8 24.59 -27.50 -31.08
N LEU A 9 23.59 -27.64 -30.22
CA LEU A 9 23.81 -27.66 -28.78
C LEU A 9 24.60 -28.89 -28.38
N SER A 10 25.73 -28.69 -27.68
CA SER A 10 26.62 -29.73 -27.19
C SER A 10 26.44 -29.91 -25.69
N VAL A 11 25.64 -30.90 -25.32
CA VAL A 11 25.40 -31.32 -23.94
C VAL A 11 25.44 -32.83 -23.84
N ASP A 12 25.60 -33.38 -22.65
CA ASP A 12 25.47 -34.85 -22.45
C ASP A 12 23.99 -35.21 -22.41
N TRP A 13 23.48 -35.69 -23.53
CA TRP A 13 22.09 -36.05 -23.73
C TRP A 13 21.63 -37.28 -22.91
N SER A 14 22.57 -38.01 -22.30
CA SER A 14 22.24 -39.09 -21.37
C SER A 14 21.80 -38.59 -19.98
N LEU A 15 22.13 -37.34 -19.64
CA LEU A 15 21.80 -36.73 -18.40
C LEU A 15 20.52 -35.89 -18.52
N LEU A 16 19.39 -36.56 -18.44
CA LEU A 16 18.08 -35.89 -18.46
C LEU A 16 17.67 -35.50 -17.05
N TYR A 17 17.18 -34.27 -16.91
CA TYR A 17 16.59 -33.75 -15.71
C TYR A 17 15.21 -33.17 -16.00
N THR A 18 14.23 -33.53 -15.18
CA THR A 18 12.90 -32.92 -15.22
C THR A 18 12.49 -32.46 -13.82
N THR A 19 11.86 -31.29 -13.74
CA THR A 19 11.44 -30.72 -12.45
C THR A 19 10.35 -31.53 -11.76
N ILE A 20 9.55 -32.27 -12.52
CA ILE A 20 8.39 -33.04 -12.04
C ILE A 20 8.69 -34.51 -11.76
N GLU A 21 9.88 -35.00 -12.04
CA GLU A 21 10.26 -36.37 -11.69
C GLU A 21 10.36 -36.58 -10.16
N ASP A 22 10.22 -37.84 -9.70
CA ASP A 22 10.19 -38.16 -8.27
C ASP A 22 11.45 -37.72 -7.54
N ARG A 23 12.62 -37.86 -8.14
CA ARG A 23 13.90 -37.46 -7.57
C ARG A 23 13.96 -35.95 -7.34
N SER A 24 13.58 -35.17 -8.35
CA SER A 24 13.60 -33.72 -8.32
C SER A 24 12.58 -33.18 -7.30
N ARG A 25 11.35 -33.72 -7.29
CA ARG A 25 10.32 -33.36 -6.30
C ARG A 25 10.78 -33.64 -4.87
N ARG A 26 11.33 -34.83 -4.62
CA ARG A 26 11.86 -35.17 -3.28
C ARG A 26 13.00 -34.26 -2.86
N ALA A 27 13.90 -33.90 -3.76
CA ALA A 27 15.01 -32.99 -3.47
C ALA A 27 14.51 -31.59 -3.10
N SER A 28 13.58 -31.04 -3.89
CA SER A 28 12.95 -29.75 -3.67
C SER A 28 12.18 -29.70 -2.34
N GLN A 29 11.31 -30.69 -2.10
CA GLN A 29 10.54 -30.77 -0.84
C GLN A 29 11.45 -30.91 0.39
N ARG A 30 12.52 -31.70 0.30
CA ARG A 30 13.50 -31.85 1.38
C ARG A 30 14.24 -30.53 1.64
N GLY A 31 14.60 -29.79 0.58
CA GLY A 31 15.19 -28.45 0.71
C GLY A 31 14.26 -27.50 1.45
N PHE A 32 12.98 -27.43 1.04
CA PHE A 32 11.97 -26.61 1.71
C PHE A 32 11.79 -26.98 3.20
N LEU A 33 11.65 -28.28 3.51
CA LEU A 33 11.47 -28.73 4.89
C LEU A 33 12.68 -28.42 5.79
N ARG A 34 13.90 -28.42 5.23
CA ARG A 34 15.09 -28.00 5.97
C ARG A 34 15.08 -26.50 6.26
N ASN A 35 14.65 -25.68 5.31
CA ASN A 35 14.50 -24.24 5.52
C ASN A 35 13.41 -23.94 6.55
N LEU A 36 12.27 -24.65 6.48
CA LEU A 36 11.20 -24.55 7.49
C LEU A 36 11.69 -24.90 8.90
N ALA A 37 12.45 -26.01 9.03
CA ALA A 37 13.00 -26.46 10.31
C ALA A 37 14.01 -25.46 10.92
N ARG A 38 14.69 -24.65 10.07
CA ARG A 38 15.61 -23.59 10.51
C ARG A 38 14.92 -22.23 10.71
N GLY A 39 13.61 -22.13 10.49
CA GLY A 39 12.86 -20.89 10.56
C GLY A 39 13.13 -19.91 9.40
N GLU A 40 13.80 -20.34 8.36
CA GLU A 40 14.10 -19.52 7.15
C GLU A 40 12.89 -19.47 6.18
N ALA A 41 12.01 -20.47 6.24
CA ALA A 41 10.74 -20.47 5.54
C ALA A 41 9.62 -20.29 6.56
N TYR A 42 8.78 -19.27 6.37
CA TYR A 42 7.67 -18.94 7.25
C TYR A 42 6.54 -18.27 6.46
N THR A 43 5.33 -18.29 7.02
CA THR A 43 4.20 -17.55 6.45
C THR A 43 4.20 -16.14 6.99
N GLN A 44 4.04 -15.16 6.10
CA GLN A 44 4.01 -13.75 6.45
C GLN A 44 2.91 -13.06 5.65
N GLU A 45 2.17 -12.17 6.31
CA GLU A 45 1.35 -11.20 5.60
C GLU A 45 2.26 -10.12 5.00
N ALA A 46 2.18 -9.93 3.70
CA ALA A 46 2.95 -8.94 2.98
C ALA A 46 2.14 -8.42 1.78
N PRO A 47 2.27 -7.13 1.44
CA PRO A 47 1.63 -6.58 0.27
C PRO A 47 2.21 -7.21 -1.00
N THR A 48 1.35 -7.40 -1.99
CA THR A 48 1.74 -7.77 -3.34
C THR A 48 1.04 -6.87 -4.35
N LEU A 49 1.68 -6.69 -5.50
CA LEU A 49 1.04 -6.03 -6.63
C LEU A 49 -0.10 -6.92 -7.14
N TRP A 50 -1.23 -6.30 -7.43
CA TRP A 50 -2.44 -6.99 -7.80
C TRP A 50 -3.09 -6.35 -9.02
N ASP A 51 -3.35 -7.16 -10.05
CA ASP A 51 -4.14 -6.75 -11.21
C ASP A 51 -5.63 -6.98 -10.92
N VAL A 52 -6.40 -5.91 -10.94
CA VAL A 52 -7.84 -5.94 -10.61
C VAL A 52 -8.70 -6.50 -11.74
N ASP A 53 -8.24 -6.44 -12.98
CA ASP A 53 -8.95 -6.92 -14.16
C ASP A 53 -8.77 -8.44 -14.30
N PHE A 54 -7.52 -8.91 -14.23
CA PHE A 54 -7.20 -10.34 -14.27
C PHE A 54 -7.33 -11.05 -12.92
N ARG A 55 -7.46 -10.28 -11.82
CA ARG A 55 -7.58 -10.78 -10.45
C ARG A 55 -6.45 -11.72 -10.05
N THR A 56 -5.25 -11.30 -10.34
CA THR A 56 -4.02 -12.07 -10.07
C THR A 56 -2.93 -11.20 -9.48
N ALA A 57 -2.03 -11.82 -8.74
CA ALA A 57 -0.79 -11.17 -8.32
C ALA A 57 0.12 -10.95 -9.53
N VAL A 58 0.82 -9.82 -9.53
CA VAL A 58 1.72 -9.39 -10.62
C VAL A 58 3.14 -9.28 -10.06
N ALA A 59 4.11 -9.80 -10.80
CA ALA A 59 5.51 -9.63 -10.44
C ALA A 59 5.97 -8.20 -10.75
N GLN A 60 6.89 -7.67 -9.93
CA GLN A 60 7.42 -6.32 -10.13
C GLN A 60 8.03 -6.10 -11.53
N ALA A 61 8.62 -7.15 -12.11
CA ALA A 61 9.19 -7.09 -13.46
C ALA A 61 8.15 -6.99 -14.59
N GLU A 62 6.86 -7.19 -14.28
CA GLU A 62 5.75 -7.09 -15.25
C GLU A 62 5.06 -5.73 -15.22
N LEU A 63 5.54 -4.80 -14.37
CA LEU A 63 5.00 -3.45 -14.29
C LEU A 63 5.49 -2.61 -15.48
N GLU A 64 4.56 -1.89 -16.07
CA GLU A 64 4.83 -0.86 -17.06
C GLU A 64 4.36 0.49 -16.54
N ASP A 65 5.26 1.48 -16.55
CA ASP A 65 4.91 2.85 -16.21
C ASP A 65 4.07 3.46 -17.34
N ARG A 66 2.94 4.07 -16.96
CA ARG A 66 2.05 4.77 -17.89
C ARG A 66 1.68 6.13 -17.35
N ASP A 67 1.97 7.16 -18.12
CA ASP A 67 1.54 8.52 -17.82
C ASP A 67 0.00 8.61 -17.86
N ARG A 68 -0.58 9.14 -16.79
CA ARG A 68 -2.01 9.42 -16.69
C ARG A 68 -2.24 10.84 -16.19
N PRO A 69 -3.27 11.55 -16.71
CA PRO A 69 -3.69 12.81 -16.13
C PRO A 69 -4.06 12.60 -14.65
N GLY A 70 -3.45 13.39 -13.78
CA GLY A 70 -3.70 13.40 -12.35
C GLY A 70 -3.82 14.81 -11.81
N ALA A 71 -4.30 14.95 -10.59
CA ALA A 71 -4.34 16.21 -9.87
C ALA A 71 -3.79 16.00 -8.46
N TYR A 72 -3.09 17.00 -7.95
CA TYR A 72 -2.81 17.11 -6.53
C TYR A 72 -4.02 17.70 -5.82
N HIS A 73 -4.37 17.09 -4.69
CA HIS A 73 -5.40 17.59 -3.78
C HIS A 73 -4.73 18.01 -2.49
N THR A 74 -4.84 19.28 -2.13
CA THR A 74 -4.38 19.77 -0.82
C THR A 74 -5.49 19.54 0.20
N ILE A 75 -5.23 18.75 1.22
CA ILE A 75 -6.21 18.30 2.21
C ILE A 75 -5.78 18.76 3.59
N ALA A 76 -6.71 19.33 4.37
CA ALA A 76 -6.48 19.78 5.72
C ALA A 76 -6.78 18.68 6.74
N PHE A 77 -5.77 18.28 7.51
CA PHE A 77 -5.91 17.40 8.67
C PHE A 77 -5.95 18.26 9.94
N HIS A 78 -6.94 18.03 10.80
CA HIS A 78 -7.14 18.84 11.99
C HIS A 78 -6.25 18.37 13.13
N LYS A 79 -5.46 19.25 13.75
CA LYS A 79 -4.68 18.90 14.93
C LYS A 79 -5.60 18.53 16.08
N SER A 80 -5.33 17.42 16.77
CA SER A 80 -6.19 16.94 17.86
C SER A 80 -6.26 17.89 19.06
N ASP A 81 -5.28 18.81 19.21
CA ASP A 81 -5.27 19.86 20.24
C ASP A 81 -6.06 21.11 19.84
N GLY A 82 -6.66 21.14 18.66
CA GLY A 82 -7.43 22.27 18.14
C GLY A 82 -6.59 23.51 17.73
N SER A 83 -5.25 23.38 17.66
CA SER A 83 -4.36 24.49 17.32
C SER A 83 -4.28 24.82 15.83
N GLY A 84 -5.16 24.24 15.01
CA GLY A 84 -5.23 24.48 13.56
C GLY A 84 -5.01 23.22 12.74
N ASP A 85 -4.64 23.39 11.48
CA ASP A 85 -4.58 22.34 10.49
C ASP A 85 -3.16 22.02 10.03
N VAL A 86 -3.00 20.82 9.51
CA VAL A 86 -1.83 20.35 8.77
C VAL A 86 -2.27 20.07 7.34
N LEU A 87 -1.70 20.79 6.40
CA LEU A 87 -2.01 20.60 4.98
C LEU A 87 -1.12 19.49 4.40
N ILE A 88 -1.73 18.55 3.69
CA ILE A 88 -1.01 17.52 2.95
C ILE A 88 -1.42 17.56 1.48
N ASP A 89 -0.48 17.26 0.59
CA ASP A 89 -0.75 17.09 -0.84
C ASP A 89 -0.78 15.60 -1.19
N THR A 90 -1.84 15.19 -1.87
CA THR A 90 -2.00 13.80 -2.34
C THR A 90 -2.58 13.75 -3.74
N THR A 91 -2.17 12.75 -4.50
CA THR A 91 -2.82 12.38 -5.77
C THR A 91 -3.90 11.32 -5.60
N ARG A 92 -4.06 10.78 -4.37
CA ARG A 92 -4.93 9.65 -4.07
C ARG A 92 -5.86 9.91 -2.86
N PRO A 93 -6.75 10.92 -2.95
CA PRO A 93 -7.67 11.23 -1.86
C PRO A 93 -8.63 10.07 -1.52
N GLU A 94 -8.86 9.13 -2.46
CA GLU A 94 -9.67 7.93 -2.22
C GLU A 94 -9.14 7.03 -1.10
N LEU A 95 -7.86 7.15 -0.77
CA LEU A 95 -7.23 6.40 0.32
C LEU A 95 -7.38 7.04 1.70
N LEU A 96 -7.97 8.23 1.79
CA LEU A 96 -8.15 8.95 3.06
C LEU A 96 -8.78 8.10 4.19
N PRO A 97 -9.80 7.24 3.93
CA PRO A 97 -10.33 6.35 4.96
C PRO A 97 -9.33 5.29 5.47
N ALA A 98 -8.32 4.97 4.67
CA ALA A 98 -7.26 4.03 5.01
C ALA A 98 -6.04 4.68 5.66
N CYS A 99 -6.05 6.00 5.87
CA CYS A 99 -4.93 6.71 6.48
C CYS A 99 -4.64 6.19 7.90
N VAL A 100 -3.39 5.83 8.16
CA VAL A 100 -2.92 5.28 9.43
C VAL A 100 -1.90 6.16 10.13
N ALA A 101 -1.26 7.08 9.42
CA ALA A 101 -0.28 8.03 9.96
C ALA A 101 -0.05 9.20 9.00
N LEU A 102 0.46 10.31 9.53
CA LEU A 102 1.18 11.31 8.76
C LEU A 102 2.68 11.15 8.98
N ILE A 103 3.49 11.33 7.95
CA ILE A 103 4.93 11.10 8.00
C ILE A 103 5.66 12.28 7.37
N ALA A 104 6.63 12.86 8.10
CA ALA A 104 7.47 13.95 7.66
C ALA A 104 8.95 13.65 7.94
N HIS A 105 9.84 14.37 7.26
CA HIS A 105 11.27 14.22 7.47
C HIS A 105 11.67 14.71 8.89
N PRO A 106 12.55 14.00 9.63
CA PRO A 106 12.95 14.39 10.99
C PRO A 106 13.59 15.78 11.06
N ASP A 107 14.28 16.22 9.99
CA ASP A 107 14.94 17.51 9.92
C ASP A 107 14.05 18.66 9.40
N ASP A 108 12.77 18.38 9.12
CA ASP A 108 11.84 19.43 8.69
C ASP A 108 11.29 20.21 9.90
N PRO A 109 11.73 21.48 10.11
CA PRO A 109 11.36 22.25 11.27
C PRO A 109 9.85 22.57 11.34
N ARG A 110 9.13 22.50 10.20
CA ARG A 110 7.70 22.76 10.14
C ARG A 110 6.88 21.71 10.91
N TYR A 111 7.37 20.46 10.92
CA TYR A 111 6.65 19.30 11.46
C TYR A 111 7.26 18.71 12.72
N GLN A 112 8.49 19.10 13.11
CA GLN A 112 9.11 18.67 14.36
C GLN A 112 8.20 18.84 15.59
N PRO A 113 7.42 19.96 15.76
CA PRO A 113 6.52 20.11 16.89
C PRO A 113 5.32 19.14 16.90
N LEU A 114 5.09 18.42 15.79
CA LEU A 114 3.98 17.49 15.63
C LEU A 114 4.38 16.03 15.88
N PHE A 115 5.66 15.72 15.88
CA PHE A 115 6.11 14.33 16.08
C PHE A 115 5.65 13.80 17.45
N GLY A 116 5.05 12.60 17.42
CA GLY A 116 4.44 11.99 18.58
C GLY A 116 3.07 12.54 18.99
N LYS A 117 2.54 13.52 18.27
CA LYS A 117 1.17 14.00 18.42
C LYS A 117 0.24 13.33 17.41
N THR A 118 -1.05 13.63 17.52
CA THR A 118 -2.08 13.11 16.63
C THR A 118 -2.81 14.22 15.88
N VAL A 119 -3.33 13.85 14.71
CA VAL A 119 -4.22 14.68 13.90
C VAL A 119 -5.46 13.86 13.53
N ARG A 120 -6.53 14.53 13.12
CA ARG A 120 -7.78 13.90 12.68
C ARG A 120 -7.94 14.03 11.19
N THR A 121 -8.30 12.92 10.54
CA THR A 121 -8.61 12.91 9.11
C THR A 121 -9.88 13.70 8.85
N PRO A 122 -9.91 14.56 7.81
CA PRO A 122 -11.15 15.22 7.40
C PRO A 122 -12.18 14.18 6.91
N LEU A 123 -13.45 14.53 6.93
CA LEU A 123 -14.61 13.69 6.58
C LEU A 123 -14.81 12.45 7.47
N PHE A 124 -13.74 11.79 7.90
CA PHE A 124 -13.80 10.50 8.60
C PHE A 124 -13.51 10.60 10.09
N ASN A 125 -12.96 11.74 10.56
CA ASN A 125 -12.65 12.04 11.96
C ASN A 125 -11.84 10.94 12.69
N VAL A 126 -10.97 10.24 11.93
CA VAL A 126 -10.10 9.20 12.49
C VAL A 126 -8.83 9.87 13.02
N GLU A 127 -8.48 9.57 14.25
CA GLU A 127 -7.25 10.06 14.86
C GLU A 127 -6.05 9.21 14.39
N VAL A 128 -5.01 9.88 13.87
CA VAL A 128 -3.79 9.24 13.36
C VAL A 128 -2.55 9.94 13.90
N PRO A 129 -1.48 9.20 14.23
CA PRO A 129 -0.23 9.76 14.72
C PRO A 129 0.57 10.46 13.62
N VAL A 130 1.46 11.35 14.05
CA VAL A 130 2.47 11.99 13.18
C VAL A 130 3.85 11.44 13.55
N PHE A 131 4.53 10.84 12.56
CA PHE A 131 5.85 10.24 12.72
C PHE A 131 6.93 10.95 11.91
N ALA A 132 8.16 10.84 12.40
CA ALA A 132 9.35 11.23 11.65
C ALA A 132 9.91 10.02 10.89
N HIS A 133 10.29 10.20 9.62
CA HIS A 133 10.98 9.16 8.87
C HIS A 133 11.91 9.76 7.79
N PRO A 134 13.17 9.29 7.66
CA PRO A 134 14.16 9.88 6.74
C PRO A 134 13.83 9.72 5.25
N LEU A 135 12.94 8.80 4.88
CA LEU A 135 12.48 8.66 3.49
C LEU A 135 11.37 9.66 3.10
N ALA A 136 10.84 10.44 4.05
CA ALA A 136 9.94 11.54 3.70
C ALA A 136 10.75 12.66 3.03
N GLN A 137 10.22 13.24 1.95
CA GLN A 137 10.92 14.25 1.16
C GLN A 137 10.41 15.64 1.53
N ILE A 138 11.30 16.50 2.04
CA ILE A 138 10.97 17.85 2.54
C ILE A 138 10.41 18.75 1.44
N ASP A 139 10.87 18.57 0.21
CA ASP A 139 10.56 19.38 -0.96
C ASP A 139 9.45 18.81 -1.86
N LYS A 140 8.87 17.65 -1.48
CA LYS A 140 7.78 17.04 -2.22
C LYS A 140 6.42 17.49 -1.68
N GLY A 141 5.67 18.24 -2.47
CA GLY A 141 4.38 18.82 -2.07
C GLY A 141 4.53 19.65 -0.80
N THR A 142 3.71 19.37 0.21
CA THR A 142 3.80 20.04 1.51
C THR A 142 4.95 19.56 2.40
N GLY A 143 5.69 18.49 2.01
CA GLY A 143 6.78 17.92 2.82
C GLY A 143 6.31 16.94 3.91
N ILE A 144 5.00 16.74 4.05
CA ILE A 144 4.39 15.74 4.92
C ILE A 144 3.41 14.90 4.10
N ALA A 145 3.46 13.59 4.27
CA ALA A 145 2.65 12.66 3.50
C ALA A 145 1.67 11.89 4.40
N MET A 146 0.49 11.57 3.88
CA MET A 146 -0.37 10.59 4.53
C MET A 146 0.06 9.18 4.12
N CYS A 147 0.29 8.32 5.10
CA CYS A 147 0.50 6.89 4.91
C CYS A 147 -0.85 6.16 4.96
N CYS A 148 -1.22 5.55 3.86
CA CYS A 148 -2.50 4.84 3.71
C CYS A 148 -2.27 3.35 3.55
N THR A 149 -1.52 2.77 4.44
CA THR A 149 -1.07 1.38 4.52
C THR A 149 -0.17 1.01 3.32
N PHE A 150 -0.72 0.79 2.13
CA PHE A 150 0.02 0.39 0.93
C PHE A 150 -0.33 1.27 -0.27
N GLY A 151 -0.29 2.58 -0.09
CA GLY A 151 -0.55 3.55 -1.16
C GLY A 151 0.50 3.51 -2.27
N ASP A 152 1.77 3.36 -1.87
CA ASP A 152 2.92 3.15 -2.76
C ASP A 152 3.99 2.27 -2.08
N LEU A 153 5.15 2.11 -2.74
CA LEU A 153 6.25 1.30 -2.18
C LEU A 153 6.87 1.93 -0.93
N THR A 154 6.86 3.25 -0.82
CA THR A 154 7.38 3.96 0.35
C THR A 154 6.48 3.73 1.57
N ASP A 155 5.15 3.71 1.36
CA ASP A 155 4.17 3.37 2.39
C ASP A 155 4.42 1.98 2.99
N VAL A 156 4.83 1.00 2.16
CA VAL A 156 5.18 -0.36 2.62
C VAL A 156 6.39 -0.34 3.56
N ILE A 157 7.39 0.48 3.26
CA ILE A 157 8.58 0.63 4.12
C ILE A 157 8.16 1.27 5.44
N TRP A 158 7.43 2.37 5.42
CA TRP A 158 6.91 3.04 6.62
C TRP A 158 6.05 2.12 7.47
N TRP A 159 5.12 1.39 6.83
CA TRP A 159 4.28 0.43 7.54
C TRP A 159 5.12 -0.61 8.31
N ARG A 160 6.15 -1.16 7.67
CA ARG A 160 7.01 -2.19 8.26
C ARG A 160 7.90 -1.63 9.36
N GLU A 161 8.57 -0.51 9.12
CA GLU A 161 9.54 0.06 10.06
C GLU A 161 8.88 0.72 11.28
N LEU A 162 7.74 1.39 11.07
CA LEU A 162 6.98 2.06 12.12
C LEU A 162 5.91 1.15 12.75
N GLN A 163 5.81 -0.12 12.32
CA GLN A 163 4.82 -1.09 12.82
C GLN A 163 3.38 -0.55 12.78
N LEU A 164 3.01 0.11 11.67
CA LEU A 164 1.70 0.72 11.50
C LEU A 164 0.59 -0.34 11.37
N SER A 165 -0.62 0.02 11.76
CA SER A 165 -1.79 -0.83 11.54
C SER A 165 -2.11 -0.95 10.04
N MET A 166 -2.79 -2.02 9.65
CA MET A 166 -3.26 -2.22 8.29
C MET A 166 -4.75 -1.88 8.16
N ARG A 167 -5.10 -1.06 7.17
CA ARG A 167 -6.48 -0.71 6.83
C ARG A 167 -6.73 -0.93 5.35
N ALA A 168 -7.24 -2.09 4.99
CA ALA A 168 -7.58 -2.43 3.61
C ALA A 168 -9.01 -1.95 3.31
N ILE A 169 -9.18 -1.08 2.31
CA ILE A 169 -10.48 -0.53 1.89
C ILE A 169 -10.81 -0.85 0.43
N ILE A 170 -9.88 -1.42 -0.30
CA ILE A 170 -10.07 -1.79 -1.72
C ILE A 170 -10.05 -3.31 -1.84
N SER A 171 -11.10 -3.86 -2.46
CA SER A 171 -11.23 -5.29 -2.71
C SER A 171 -10.42 -5.76 -3.92
N ARG A 172 -10.40 -7.08 -4.15
CA ARG A 172 -9.68 -7.70 -5.26
C ARG A 172 -10.18 -7.30 -6.65
N ASP A 173 -11.37 -6.72 -6.74
CA ASP A 173 -11.94 -6.17 -7.99
C ASP A 173 -11.78 -4.63 -8.09
N GLY A 174 -10.95 -4.02 -7.24
CA GLY A 174 -10.63 -2.60 -7.26
C GLY A 174 -11.75 -1.68 -6.76
N ARG A 175 -12.72 -2.21 -6.00
CA ARG A 175 -13.84 -1.45 -5.45
C ARG A 175 -13.71 -1.26 -3.95
N ILE A 176 -14.31 -0.18 -3.43
CA ILE A 176 -14.36 0.07 -1.99
C ILE A 176 -15.19 -1.03 -1.32
N VAL A 177 -14.63 -1.64 -0.28
CA VAL A 177 -15.28 -2.72 0.48
C VAL A 177 -16.43 -2.19 1.35
N SER A 178 -17.38 -3.06 1.68
CA SER A 178 -18.54 -2.70 2.51
C SER A 178 -18.20 -2.52 3.99
N GLU A 179 -17.17 -3.21 4.47
CA GLU A 179 -16.71 -3.13 5.85
C GLU A 179 -15.88 -1.86 6.05
N ALA A 180 -16.30 -1.01 6.97
CA ALA A 180 -15.56 0.18 7.30
C ALA A 180 -14.22 -0.18 7.98
N PRO A 181 -13.12 0.55 7.69
CA PRO A 181 -11.82 0.26 8.27
C PRO A 181 -11.83 0.43 9.79
N SER A 182 -10.98 -0.35 10.47
CA SER A 182 -10.81 -0.25 11.92
C SER A 182 -10.43 1.19 12.35
N GLY A 183 -11.05 1.66 13.44
CA GLY A 183 -10.85 3.01 13.95
C GLY A 183 -11.79 4.07 13.38
N LEU A 184 -12.56 3.78 12.34
CA LEU A 184 -13.62 4.66 11.85
C LEU A 184 -14.89 4.39 12.65
N THR A 185 -15.15 5.21 13.67
CA THR A 185 -16.29 5.08 14.59
C THR A 185 -17.21 6.29 14.59
N ASP A 186 -16.78 7.38 14.00
CA ASP A 186 -17.56 8.61 13.90
C ASP A 186 -18.80 8.39 13.01
N PRO A 187 -20.04 8.72 13.48
CA PRO A 187 -21.25 8.49 12.72
C PRO A 187 -21.28 9.23 11.35
N ALA A 188 -20.78 10.46 11.29
CA ALA A 188 -20.71 11.21 10.04
C ALA A 188 -19.68 10.57 9.10
N GLY A 189 -18.52 10.19 9.63
CA GLY A 189 -17.49 9.47 8.88
C GLY A 189 -17.96 8.12 8.34
N LEU A 190 -18.76 7.37 9.11
CA LEU A 190 -19.39 6.11 8.65
C LEU A 190 -20.37 6.36 7.52
N ASN A 191 -21.17 7.44 7.56
CA ASN A 191 -22.07 7.82 6.48
C ASN A 191 -21.30 8.20 5.20
N HIS A 192 -20.21 8.97 5.34
CA HIS A 192 -19.33 9.28 4.21
C HIS A 192 -18.74 8.00 3.61
N TYR A 193 -18.24 7.09 4.46
CA TYR A 193 -17.69 5.82 3.99
C TYR A 193 -18.75 4.97 3.27
N ALA A 194 -19.95 4.85 3.82
CA ALA A 194 -21.04 4.10 3.23
C ALA A 194 -21.39 4.58 1.81
N SER A 195 -21.27 5.89 1.55
CA SER A 195 -21.48 6.46 0.23
C SER A 195 -20.43 6.08 -0.81
N LEU A 196 -19.27 5.56 -0.36
CA LEU A 196 -18.16 5.13 -1.22
C LEU A 196 -18.22 3.64 -1.55
N VAL A 197 -18.93 2.83 -0.77
CA VAL A 197 -19.00 1.37 -0.92
C VAL A 197 -19.39 0.97 -2.35
N GLY A 198 -18.66 0.01 -2.91
CA GLY A 198 -18.85 -0.50 -4.26
C GLY A 198 -18.35 0.40 -5.39
N LYS A 199 -17.94 1.63 -5.11
CA LYS A 199 -17.33 2.52 -6.11
C LYS A 199 -15.92 2.03 -6.45
N SER A 200 -15.52 2.19 -7.72
CA SER A 200 -14.12 2.02 -8.10
C SER A 200 -13.24 3.09 -7.45
N ALA A 201 -11.92 2.86 -7.35
CA ALA A 201 -10.98 3.84 -6.81
C ALA A 201 -11.14 5.22 -7.49
N LYS A 202 -11.32 5.26 -8.82
CA LYS A 202 -11.54 6.51 -9.57
C LYS A 202 -12.83 7.23 -9.18
N GLN A 203 -13.94 6.49 -9.02
CA GLN A 203 -15.22 7.06 -8.57
C GLN A 203 -15.14 7.55 -7.13
N ALA A 204 -14.48 6.80 -6.25
CA ALA A 204 -14.27 7.21 -4.86
C ALA A 204 -13.39 8.47 -4.77
N GLN A 205 -12.34 8.59 -5.60
CA GLN A 205 -11.51 9.78 -5.72
C GLN A 205 -12.35 11.03 -6.00
N THR A 206 -13.21 10.98 -7.04
CA THR A 206 -14.10 12.08 -7.38
C THR A 206 -15.04 12.41 -6.23
N SER A 207 -15.68 11.38 -5.64
CA SER A 207 -16.65 11.60 -4.54
C SER A 207 -16.00 12.22 -3.31
N ILE A 208 -14.79 11.80 -2.93
CA ILE A 208 -14.09 12.39 -1.77
C ILE A 208 -13.66 13.83 -2.07
N ALA A 209 -13.17 14.12 -3.28
CA ALA A 209 -12.84 15.49 -3.67
C ALA A 209 -14.05 16.42 -3.61
N GLU A 210 -15.22 15.96 -4.08
CA GLU A 210 -16.50 16.71 -3.99
C GLU A 210 -16.90 16.93 -2.52
N MET A 211 -16.85 15.89 -1.67
CA MET A 211 -17.17 16.01 -0.25
C MET A 211 -16.25 16.98 0.50
N LEU A 212 -14.94 16.93 0.21
CA LEU A 212 -13.96 17.85 0.82
C LEU A 212 -14.14 19.31 0.37
N THR A 213 -14.68 19.53 -0.82
CA THR A 213 -14.96 20.89 -1.33
C THR A 213 -16.23 21.46 -0.71
N ALA A 214 -17.15 20.60 -0.28
CA ALA A 214 -18.43 20.97 0.31
C ALA A 214 -18.39 21.13 1.84
N SER A 215 -17.33 20.65 2.50
CA SER A 215 -17.13 20.73 3.96
C SER A 215 -16.35 21.99 4.34
#